data_4595767d94815db4b4aeea2de38a8c64
#
_entry.id   4595767d94815db4b4aeea2de38a8c64
#
_cell.length_a   1.000
_cell.length_b   1.000
_cell.length_c   1.000
_cell.angle_alpha   90.00
_cell.angle_beta   90.00
_cell.angle_gamma   90.00
#
_symmetry.space_group_name_H-M   'P 1'
#
loop_
_entity.id
_entity.type
_entity.pdbx_description
1 polymer ?
#
loop_
_entity_poly.entity_id
_entity_poly.type
_entity_poly.pdbx_seq_one_letter_code
_entity_poly.pdbx_strand_id
1 'polypeptide(L)'
;MNPEEYAKFHGLNKEKEDNQAQASKSSGHILGSFLSVGLVQFFCWAAFLFMWTYSNGAIASQCFGWDGANASDTAFQNAGNWVGVCFAVQAVGSMLWAMLIPVLEKYITIKGAYAVSLLVGAAGFVSCMFVQDQYLLLGSYALIGAAWAAMLAIPFTIITNAISGSKYMGTLLGLFNCTICLPQIAAALLGGVLLEQIGGSQSGMMVAAGALLLLGAVSVFLIKDKH
;
A
#
# COMPACT_ATOMS: atom_id res chain seq x y z
N MET A 1 -53.97 23.42 16.53
CA MET A 1 -52.85 22.72 17.14
C MET A 1 -52.46 23.45 18.41
N ASN A 2 -52.47 22.75 19.54
CA ASN A 2 -52.14 23.31 20.86
C ASN A 2 -50.66 23.79 20.84
N PRO A 3 -50.30 24.90 21.52
CA PRO A 3 -48.90 25.36 21.60
C PRO A 3 -47.91 24.30 22.06
N GLU A 4 -48.32 23.41 22.95
CA GLU A 4 -47.49 22.29 23.40
C GLU A 4 -47.27 21.22 22.32
N GLU A 5 -48.27 20.90 21.51
CA GLU A 5 -48.18 20.00 20.37
C GLU A 5 -47.29 20.60 19.27
N TYR A 6 -47.39 21.91 19.06
CA TYR A 6 -46.55 22.64 18.09
C TYR A 6 -45.08 22.63 18.50
N ALA A 7 -44.78 22.90 19.78
CA ALA A 7 -43.42 22.86 20.31
C ALA A 7 -42.82 21.44 20.25
N LYS A 8 -43.60 20.40 20.56
CA LYS A 8 -43.19 19.01 20.49
C LYS A 8 -42.94 18.57 19.04
N PHE A 9 -43.77 18.98 18.09
CA PHE A 9 -43.60 18.70 16.66
C PHE A 9 -42.37 19.35 16.10
N HIS A 10 -42.09 20.62 16.41
CA HIS A 10 -40.90 21.33 16.01
C HIS A 10 -39.62 20.75 16.65
N GLY A 11 -39.68 20.36 17.93
CA GLY A 11 -38.59 19.70 18.62
C GLY A 11 -38.21 18.36 17.97
N LEU A 12 -39.21 17.53 17.62
CA LEU A 12 -38.98 16.26 16.92
C LEU A 12 -38.43 16.45 15.49
N ASN A 13 -38.86 17.51 14.79
CA ASN A 13 -38.32 17.81 13.45
C ASN A 13 -36.88 18.28 13.53
N LYS A 14 -36.54 19.15 14.49
CA LYS A 14 -35.20 19.63 14.71
C LYS A 14 -34.24 18.48 15.09
N GLU A 15 -34.67 17.59 15.96
CA GLU A 15 -33.91 16.40 16.34
C GLU A 15 -33.68 15.46 15.15
N LYS A 16 -34.65 15.29 14.25
CA LYS A 16 -34.49 14.52 13.01
C LYS A 16 -33.51 15.18 12.04
N GLU A 17 -33.56 16.50 11.89
CA GLU A 17 -32.64 17.27 11.05
C GLU A 17 -31.21 17.20 11.59
N ASP A 18 -31.02 17.36 12.90
CA ASP A 18 -29.71 17.23 13.56
C ASP A 18 -29.14 15.81 13.42
N ASN A 19 -29.97 14.79 13.59
CA ASN A 19 -29.57 13.40 13.40
C ASN A 19 -29.22 13.07 11.96
N GLN A 20 -29.94 13.62 10.97
CA GLN A 20 -29.63 13.48 9.55
C GLN A 20 -28.34 14.22 9.17
N ALA A 21 -28.13 15.41 9.72
CA ALA A 21 -26.91 16.17 9.50
C ALA A 21 -25.68 15.48 10.09
N GLN A 22 -25.80 14.88 11.29
CA GLN A 22 -24.73 14.09 11.89
C GLN A 22 -24.45 12.81 11.10
N ALA A 23 -25.47 12.09 10.64
CA ALA A 23 -25.32 10.90 9.81
C ALA A 23 -24.62 11.23 8.47
N SER A 24 -25.00 12.35 7.84
CA SER A 24 -24.39 12.83 6.60
C SER A 24 -22.91 13.20 6.80
N LYS A 25 -22.57 13.93 7.87
CA LYS A 25 -21.17 14.25 8.21
C LYS A 25 -20.34 13.02 8.50
N SER A 26 -20.90 12.05 9.25
CA SER A 26 -20.25 10.77 9.52
C SER A 26 -19.98 9.98 8.23
N SER A 27 -20.97 9.88 7.35
CA SER A 27 -20.82 9.19 6.05
C SER A 27 -19.79 9.86 5.15
N GLY A 28 -19.78 11.20 5.10
CA GLY A 28 -18.77 11.96 4.33
C GLY A 28 -17.35 11.76 4.84
N HIS A 29 -17.18 11.66 6.15
CA HIS A 29 -15.88 11.37 6.77
C HIS A 29 -15.40 9.95 6.45
N ILE A 30 -16.28 8.95 6.54
CA ILE A 30 -15.97 7.57 6.19
C ILE A 30 -15.54 7.48 4.73
N LEU A 31 -16.33 8.04 3.81
CA LEU A 31 -16.01 8.05 2.37
C LEU A 31 -14.67 8.74 2.10
N GLY A 32 -14.40 9.90 2.73
CA GLY A 32 -13.14 10.62 2.60
C GLY A 32 -11.93 9.78 3.07
N SER A 33 -12.08 9.04 4.18
CA SER A 33 -11.04 8.15 4.67
C SER A 33 -10.81 6.97 3.72
N PHE A 34 -11.88 6.38 3.17
CA PHE A 34 -11.77 5.29 2.18
C PHE A 34 -11.05 5.75 0.91
N LEU A 35 -11.39 6.92 0.37
CA LEU A 35 -10.77 7.42 -0.85
C LEU A 35 -9.31 7.77 -0.65
N SER A 36 -8.97 8.45 0.44
CA SER A 36 -7.58 8.88 0.69
C SER A 36 -6.68 7.69 1.04
N VAL A 37 -7.12 6.78 1.90
CA VAL A 37 -6.37 5.56 2.22
C VAL A 37 -6.34 4.63 1.00
N GLY A 38 -7.44 4.51 0.26
CA GLY A 38 -7.54 3.73 -0.97
C GLY A 38 -6.56 4.18 -2.04
N LEU A 39 -6.32 5.49 -2.18
CA LEU A 39 -5.32 6.02 -3.10
C LEU A 39 -3.90 5.59 -2.74
N VAL A 40 -3.54 5.64 -1.46
CA VAL A 40 -2.24 5.12 -1.00
C VAL A 40 -2.12 3.63 -1.29
N GLN A 41 -3.16 2.87 -0.95
CA GLN A 41 -3.22 1.42 -1.21
C GLN A 41 -3.11 1.10 -2.69
N PHE A 42 -3.70 1.93 -3.57
CA PHE A 42 -3.59 1.75 -5.02
C PHE A 42 -2.13 1.72 -5.47
N PHE A 43 -1.34 2.69 -5.05
CA PHE A 43 0.08 2.74 -5.40
C PHE A 43 0.89 1.61 -4.76
N CYS A 44 0.63 1.31 -3.49
CA CYS A 44 1.35 0.25 -2.78
C CYS A 44 1.10 -1.13 -3.42
N TRP A 45 -0.16 -1.51 -3.64
CA TRP A 45 -0.48 -2.83 -4.19
C TRP A 45 -0.04 -3.00 -5.64
N ALA A 46 -0.07 -1.94 -6.44
CA ALA A 46 0.48 -1.95 -7.80
C ALA A 46 2.01 -2.16 -7.77
N ALA A 47 2.73 -1.48 -6.86
CA ALA A 47 4.16 -1.64 -6.69
C ALA A 47 4.54 -3.09 -6.30
N PHE A 48 3.83 -3.67 -5.34
CA PHE A 48 4.11 -5.04 -4.90
C PHE A 48 3.73 -6.09 -5.96
N LEU A 49 2.70 -5.85 -6.77
CA LEU A 49 2.43 -6.74 -7.91
C LEU A 49 3.60 -6.73 -8.91
N PHE A 50 4.17 -5.56 -9.21
CA PHE A 50 5.36 -5.48 -10.06
C PHE A 50 6.53 -6.25 -9.44
N MET A 51 6.75 -6.13 -8.14
CA MET A 51 7.77 -6.94 -7.45
C MET A 51 7.55 -8.43 -7.69
N TRP A 52 6.37 -8.96 -7.40
CA TRP A 52 6.10 -10.39 -7.56
C TRP A 52 6.24 -10.87 -9.00
N THR A 53 5.86 -10.04 -9.96
CA THR A 53 5.90 -10.39 -11.38
C THR A 53 7.30 -10.31 -11.95
N TYR A 54 8.09 -9.30 -11.58
CA TYR A 54 9.35 -8.97 -12.26
C TYR A 54 10.62 -9.26 -11.47
N SER A 55 10.51 -9.67 -10.17
CA SER A 55 11.69 -9.98 -9.35
C SER A 55 12.60 -11.03 -9.97
N ASN A 56 12.03 -12.10 -10.52
CA ASN A 56 12.83 -13.18 -11.07
C ASN A 56 13.73 -12.69 -12.22
N GLY A 57 13.14 -12.02 -13.21
CA GLY A 57 13.92 -11.51 -14.33
C GLY A 57 14.86 -10.37 -13.94
N ALA A 58 14.45 -9.52 -12.96
CA ALA A 58 15.33 -8.49 -12.44
C ALA A 58 16.60 -9.10 -11.78
N ILE A 59 16.42 -10.10 -10.93
CA ILE A 59 17.53 -10.80 -10.26
C ILE A 59 18.36 -11.58 -11.28
N ALA A 60 17.72 -12.25 -12.24
CA ALA A 60 18.41 -13.00 -13.27
C ALA A 60 19.35 -12.11 -14.11
N SER A 61 18.83 -10.96 -14.55
CA SER A 61 19.63 -10.03 -15.36
C SER A 61 20.72 -9.31 -14.56
N GLN A 62 20.46 -8.92 -13.31
CA GLN A 62 21.41 -8.16 -12.50
C GLN A 62 22.48 -9.03 -11.85
N CYS A 63 22.11 -10.21 -11.34
CA CYS A 63 23.01 -11.01 -10.51
C CYS A 63 23.50 -12.29 -11.18
N PHE A 64 22.79 -12.81 -12.20
CA PHE A 64 23.11 -14.09 -12.83
C PHE A 64 23.45 -13.98 -14.32
N GLY A 65 23.50 -12.77 -14.89
CA GLY A 65 23.91 -12.54 -16.27
C GLY A 65 22.93 -13.05 -17.33
N TRP A 66 21.63 -13.14 -17.00
CA TRP A 66 20.60 -13.52 -17.96
C TRP A 66 20.40 -12.42 -19.01
N ASP A 67 20.39 -12.81 -20.29
CA ASP A 67 20.25 -11.92 -21.44
C ASP A 67 18.81 -11.51 -21.79
N GLY A 68 17.82 -12.08 -21.09
CA GLY A 68 16.40 -11.80 -21.32
C GLY A 68 15.75 -12.71 -22.39
N ALA A 69 16.50 -13.58 -23.07
CA ALA A 69 15.99 -14.29 -24.24
C ALA A 69 15.18 -15.56 -23.89
N ASN A 70 15.59 -16.34 -22.91
CA ASN A 70 14.99 -17.64 -22.64
C ASN A 70 14.78 -17.92 -21.15
N ALA A 71 13.52 -18.17 -20.75
CA ALA A 71 13.18 -18.51 -19.38
C ALA A 71 13.64 -19.92 -18.94
N SER A 72 14.03 -20.80 -19.87
CA SER A 72 14.64 -22.10 -19.54
C SER A 72 16.15 -22.02 -19.27
N ASP A 73 16.76 -20.83 -19.40
CA ASP A 73 18.15 -20.58 -19.07
C ASP A 73 18.44 -20.88 -17.60
N THR A 74 19.59 -21.50 -17.34
CA THR A 74 20.05 -21.81 -15.98
C THR A 74 20.18 -20.56 -15.11
N ALA A 75 20.56 -19.42 -15.67
CA ALA A 75 20.63 -18.14 -14.97
C ALA A 75 19.24 -17.69 -14.46
N PHE A 76 18.21 -17.82 -15.30
CA PHE A 76 16.82 -17.50 -14.91
C PHE A 76 16.27 -18.45 -13.85
N GLN A 77 16.58 -19.75 -13.96
CA GLN A 77 16.16 -20.76 -13.00
C GLN A 77 16.86 -20.58 -11.63
N ASN A 78 18.15 -20.28 -11.63
CA ASN A 78 18.90 -19.99 -10.40
C ASN A 78 18.38 -18.72 -9.72
N ALA A 79 18.04 -17.69 -10.48
CA ALA A 79 17.40 -16.50 -9.95
C ALA A 79 16.04 -16.83 -9.29
N GLY A 80 15.25 -17.73 -9.88
CA GLY A 80 13.98 -18.18 -9.31
C GLY A 80 14.15 -18.80 -7.91
N ASN A 81 15.19 -19.61 -7.71
CA ASN A 81 15.52 -20.13 -6.38
C ASN A 81 15.93 -19.00 -5.42
N TRP A 82 16.66 -18.00 -5.92
CA TRP A 82 17.13 -16.87 -5.12
C TRP A 82 15.99 -15.91 -4.73
N VAL A 83 14.96 -15.76 -5.58
CA VAL A 83 13.74 -14.98 -5.24
C VAL A 83 13.14 -15.45 -3.92
N GLY A 84 13.08 -16.78 -3.68
CA GLY A 84 12.57 -17.33 -2.42
C GLY A 84 13.37 -16.85 -1.20
N VAL A 85 14.70 -16.77 -1.32
CA VAL A 85 15.58 -16.25 -0.27
C VAL A 85 15.35 -14.75 -0.06
N CYS A 86 15.24 -13.96 -1.15
CA CYS A 86 14.94 -12.54 -1.09
C CYS A 86 13.60 -12.27 -0.39
N PHE A 87 12.56 -13.02 -0.71
CA PHE A 87 11.24 -12.87 -0.07
C PHE A 87 11.26 -13.30 1.40
N ALA A 88 12.06 -14.31 1.77
CA ALA A 88 12.25 -14.67 3.17
C ALA A 88 12.93 -13.53 3.96
N VAL A 89 13.96 -12.90 3.40
CA VAL A 89 14.63 -11.74 4.01
C VAL A 89 13.68 -10.54 4.08
N GLN A 90 12.88 -10.29 3.03
CA GLN A 90 11.81 -9.28 3.07
C GLN A 90 10.83 -9.52 4.21
N ALA A 91 10.40 -10.76 4.43
CA ALA A 91 9.49 -11.10 5.52
C ALA A 91 10.12 -10.84 6.90
N VAL A 92 11.40 -11.20 7.08
CA VAL A 92 12.14 -10.89 8.32
C VAL A 92 12.28 -9.38 8.50
N GLY A 93 12.64 -8.64 7.44
CA GLY A 93 12.70 -7.18 7.44
C GLY A 93 11.36 -6.54 7.82
N SER A 94 10.26 -7.07 7.27
CA SER A 94 8.90 -6.65 7.59
C SER A 94 8.55 -6.88 9.07
N MET A 95 8.90 -8.04 9.62
CA MET A 95 8.68 -8.36 11.03
C MET A 95 9.43 -7.38 11.95
N LEU A 96 10.72 -7.14 11.66
CA LEU A 96 11.53 -6.20 12.44
C LEU A 96 10.99 -4.77 12.33
N TRP A 97 10.59 -4.35 11.12
CA TRP A 97 10.02 -3.02 10.91
C TRP A 97 8.66 -2.84 11.60
N ALA A 98 7.84 -3.87 11.61
CA ALA A 98 6.55 -3.85 12.32
C ALA A 98 6.73 -3.57 13.82
N MET A 99 7.82 -4.05 14.44
CA MET A 99 8.16 -3.73 15.84
C MET A 99 8.62 -2.29 16.02
N LEU A 100 9.15 -1.65 14.96
CA LEU A 100 9.58 -0.24 14.98
C LEU A 100 8.43 0.74 14.75
N ILE A 101 7.36 0.36 14.03
CA ILE A 101 6.23 1.25 13.73
C ILE A 101 5.66 1.92 14.98
N PRO A 102 5.32 1.21 16.08
CA PRO A 102 4.80 1.85 17.30
C PRO A 102 5.81 2.80 17.98
N VAL A 103 7.10 2.56 17.77
CA VAL A 103 8.14 3.47 18.26
C VAL A 103 8.18 4.74 17.42
N LEU A 104 8.13 4.62 16.09
CA LEU A 104 8.05 5.75 15.18
C LEU A 104 6.82 6.62 15.46
N GLU A 105 5.67 6.01 15.71
CA GLU A 105 4.42 6.71 16.01
C GLU A 105 4.49 7.58 17.28
N LYS A 106 5.39 7.29 18.22
CA LYS A 106 5.60 8.12 19.40
C LYS A 106 6.31 9.45 19.10
N TYR A 107 7.13 9.46 18.04
CA TYR A 107 7.95 10.64 17.67
C TYR A 107 7.38 11.39 16.48
N ILE A 108 6.73 10.66 15.57
CA ILE A 108 6.07 11.18 14.38
C ILE A 108 4.65 10.59 14.32
N THR A 109 3.73 11.28 13.68
CA THR A 109 2.34 10.79 13.57
C THR A 109 2.28 9.44 12.82
N ILE A 110 1.16 8.70 12.96
CA ILE A 110 0.90 7.45 12.21
C ILE A 110 1.09 7.65 10.69
N LYS A 111 0.71 8.82 10.16
CA LYS A 111 0.96 9.19 8.77
C LYS A 111 2.45 9.35 8.47
N GLY A 112 3.18 10.01 9.37
CA GLY A 112 4.62 10.14 9.24
C GLY A 112 5.31 8.78 9.25
N ALA A 113 4.93 7.89 10.17
CA ALA A 113 5.43 6.52 10.22
C ALA A 113 5.12 5.75 8.93
N TYR A 114 3.91 5.93 8.38
CA TYR A 114 3.52 5.32 7.10
C TYR A 114 4.36 5.86 5.95
N ALA A 115 4.45 7.18 5.79
CA ALA A 115 5.25 7.81 4.73
C ALA A 115 6.73 7.40 4.79
N VAL A 116 7.35 7.42 5.97
CA VAL A 116 8.75 6.98 6.16
C VAL A 116 8.92 5.52 5.75
N SER A 117 8.00 4.63 6.16
CA SER A 117 8.06 3.22 5.78
C SER A 117 7.99 3.01 4.27
N LEU A 118 7.11 3.75 3.57
CA LEU A 118 7.01 3.69 2.11
C LEU A 118 8.26 4.25 1.43
N LEU A 119 8.86 5.32 1.96
CA LEU A 119 10.12 5.88 1.43
C LEU A 119 11.29 4.91 1.59
N VAL A 120 11.41 4.23 2.73
CA VAL A 120 12.42 3.19 2.96
C VAL A 120 12.23 2.03 1.98
N GLY A 121 10.99 1.56 1.80
CA GLY A 121 10.69 0.53 0.81
C GLY A 121 10.95 0.96 -0.63
N ALA A 122 10.64 2.22 -0.97
CA ALA A 122 10.95 2.78 -2.29
C ALA A 122 12.46 2.79 -2.56
N ALA A 123 13.27 3.18 -1.58
CA ALA A 123 14.73 3.10 -1.67
C ALA A 123 15.20 1.65 -1.89
N GLY A 124 14.58 0.68 -1.20
CA GLY A 124 14.82 -0.74 -1.43
C GLY A 124 14.53 -1.16 -2.87
N PHE A 125 13.38 -0.77 -3.42
CA PHE A 125 13.02 -1.07 -4.81
C PHE A 125 13.98 -0.46 -5.83
N VAL A 126 14.31 0.82 -5.66
CA VAL A 126 15.22 1.53 -6.56
C VAL A 126 16.64 0.93 -6.48
N SER A 127 17.10 0.54 -5.29
CA SER A 127 18.43 -0.07 -5.12
C SER A 127 18.59 -1.40 -5.87
N CYS A 128 17.51 -2.15 -6.11
CA CYS A 128 17.54 -3.40 -6.88
C CYS A 128 18.12 -3.20 -8.31
N MET A 129 18.02 -2.00 -8.89
CA MET A 129 18.60 -1.73 -10.21
C MET A 129 20.12 -1.57 -10.20
N PHE A 130 20.68 -1.18 -9.06
CA PHE A 130 22.10 -0.85 -8.95
C PHE A 130 22.93 -1.97 -8.30
N VAL A 131 22.28 -2.87 -7.59
CA VAL A 131 22.93 -3.97 -6.87
C VAL A 131 23.07 -5.17 -7.79
N GLN A 132 24.33 -5.56 -8.08
CA GLN A 132 24.67 -6.70 -8.93
C GLN A 132 25.09 -7.94 -8.13
N ASP A 133 25.42 -7.76 -6.86
CA ASP A 133 25.76 -8.87 -5.98
C ASP A 133 24.50 -9.43 -5.31
N GLN A 134 24.31 -10.75 -5.45
CA GLN A 134 23.10 -11.43 -4.93
C GLN A 134 22.95 -11.31 -3.41
N TYR A 135 24.03 -11.25 -2.65
CA TYR A 135 23.98 -11.15 -1.17
C TYR A 135 23.68 -9.72 -0.74
N LEU A 136 24.26 -8.71 -1.41
CA LEU A 136 23.93 -7.31 -1.14
C LEU A 136 22.46 -6.99 -1.49
N LEU A 137 21.89 -7.69 -2.49
CA LEU A 137 20.50 -7.56 -2.87
C LEU A 137 19.53 -7.92 -1.73
N LEU A 138 19.92 -8.79 -0.80
CA LEU A 138 19.14 -9.11 0.39
C LEU A 138 18.86 -7.86 1.24
N GLY A 139 19.81 -6.90 1.30
CA GLY A 139 19.62 -5.61 1.95
C GLY A 139 18.49 -4.80 1.30
N SER A 140 18.41 -4.78 -0.03
CA SER A 140 17.33 -4.15 -0.78
C SER A 140 15.96 -4.73 -0.42
N TYR A 141 15.87 -6.05 -0.37
CA TYR A 141 14.62 -6.74 0.00
C TYR A 141 14.26 -6.56 1.49
N ALA A 142 15.25 -6.47 2.38
CA ALA A 142 14.99 -6.12 3.79
C ALA A 142 14.35 -4.72 3.91
N LEU A 143 14.82 -3.73 3.14
CA LEU A 143 14.22 -2.38 3.09
C LEU A 143 12.79 -2.40 2.49
N ILE A 144 12.55 -3.19 1.44
CA ILE A 144 11.21 -3.39 0.87
C ILE A 144 10.25 -3.94 1.94
N GLY A 145 10.73 -4.76 2.86
CA GLY A 145 9.98 -5.26 4.01
C GLY A 145 9.38 -4.16 4.88
N ALA A 146 10.01 -2.99 4.97
CA ALA A 146 9.49 -1.86 5.73
C ALA A 146 8.16 -1.34 5.14
N ALA A 147 8.08 -1.16 3.81
CA ALA A 147 6.84 -0.76 3.15
C ALA A 147 5.78 -1.86 3.29
N TRP A 148 6.16 -3.13 3.17
CA TRP A 148 5.25 -4.27 3.32
C TRP A 148 4.58 -4.28 4.69
N ALA A 149 5.35 -4.12 5.78
CA ALA A 149 4.81 -4.05 7.14
C ALA A 149 3.79 -2.92 7.29
N ALA A 150 4.15 -1.72 6.83
CA ALA A 150 3.32 -0.53 7.00
C ALA A 150 2.04 -0.58 6.16
N MET A 151 2.11 -1.02 4.90
CA MET A 151 0.94 -1.09 4.01
C MET A 151 -0.09 -2.14 4.43
N LEU A 152 0.31 -3.16 5.18
CA LEU A 152 -0.61 -4.14 5.74
C LEU A 152 -1.26 -3.66 7.04
N ALA A 153 -0.51 -3.00 7.93
CA ALA A 153 -0.99 -2.64 9.26
C ALA A 153 -1.74 -1.30 9.30
N ILE A 154 -1.13 -0.24 8.78
CA ILE A 154 -1.59 1.13 9.01
C ILE A 154 -2.93 1.44 8.32
N PRO A 155 -3.17 1.09 7.04
CA PRO A 155 -4.45 1.34 6.38
C PRO A 155 -5.63 0.69 7.09
N PHE A 156 -5.47 -0.56 7.52
CA PHE A 156 -6.52 -1.25 8.27
C PHE A 156 -6.80 -0.58 9.62
N THR A 157 -5.76 -0.13 10.33
CA THR A 157 -5.91 0.62 11.57
C THR A 157 -6.70 1.92 11.35
N ILE A 158 -6.36 2.69 10.32
CA ILE A 158 -7.05 3.95 10.00
C ILE A 158 -8.52 3.69 9.65
N ILE A 159 -8.79 2.72 8.79
CA ILE A 159 -10.16 2.41 8.34
C ILE A 159 -10.99 1.81 9.47
N THR A 160 -10.48 0.88 10.27
CA THR A 160 -11.21 0.31 11.40
C THR A 160 -11.58 1.37 12.43
N ASN A 161 -10.69 2.33 12.69
CA ASN A 161 -10.97 3.46 13.56
C ASN A 161 -12.04 4.40 12.97
N ALA A 162 -12.02 4.64 11.65
CA ALA A 162 -13.00 5.49 10.98
C ALA A 162 -14.42 4.90 10.98
N ILE A 163 -14.55 3.56 10.88
CA ILE A 163 -15.84 2.85 10.83
C ILE A 163 -16.25 2.24 12.18
N SER A 164 -15.49 2.51 13.25
CA SER A 164 -15.76 2.00 14.59
C SER A 164 -17.16 2.40 15.04
N GLY A 165 -17.92 1.44 15.57
CA GLY A 165 -19.31 1.64 15.99
C GLY A 165 -20.35 1.57 14.84
N SER A 166 -19.95 1.42 13.59
CA SER A 166 -20.88 1.21 12.48
C SER A 166 -21.47 -0.21 12.53
N LYS A 167 -22.80 -0.31 12.40
CA LYS A 167 -23.48 -1.59 12.24
C LYS A 167 -23.13 -2.34 10.94
N TYR A 168 -22.52 -1.65 9.98
CA TYR A 168 -22.08 -2.19 8.69
C TYR A 168 -20.57 -2.42 8.62
N MET A 169 -19.86 -2.47 9.75
CA MET A 169 -18.40 -2.57 9.82
C MET A 169 -17.83 -3.70 8.94
N GLY A 170 -18.43 -4.90 8.98
CA GLY A 170 -17.99 -6.04 8.16
C GLY A 170 -18.13 -5.78 6.65
N THR A 171 -19.25 -5.19 6.21
CA THR A 171 -19.47 -4.82 4.81
C THR A 171 -18.48 -3.76 4.34
N LEU A 172 -18.21 -2.76 5.18
CA LEU A 172 -17.26 -1.69 4.88
C LEU A 172 -15.83 -2.22 4.78
N LEU A 173 -15.41 -3.14 5.66
CA LEU A 173 -14.11 -3.82 5.54
C LEU A 173 -14.02 -4.69 4.29
N GLY A 174 -15.11 -5.38 3.94
CA GLY A 174 -15.19 -6.12 2.67
C GLY A 174 -15.03 -5.21 1.45
N LEU A 175 -15.68 -4.04 1.46
CA LEU A 175 -15.51 -3.04 0.40
C LEU A 175 -14.09 -2.47 0.36
N PHE A 176 -13.44 -2.30 1.53
CA PHE A 176 -12.05 -1.86 1.59
C PHE A 176 -11.09 -2.82 0.88
N ASN A 177 -11.37 -4.12 0.85
CA ASN A 177 -10.57 -5.08 0.10
C ASN A 177 -10.54 -4.80 -1.41
N CYS A 178 -11.51 -4.05 -1.97
CA CYS A 178 -11.45 -3.60 -3.35
C CYS A 178 -10.22 -2.71 -3.61
N THR A 179 -9.76 -1.96 -2.60
CA THR A 179 -8.53 -1.14 -2.69
C THR A 179 -7.25 -1.99 -2.80
N ILE A 180 -7.34 -3.28 -2.55
CA ILE A 180 -6.28 -4.27 -2.74
C ILE A 180 -6.36 -4.87 -4.15
N CYS A 181 -7.55 -5.33 -4.55
CA CYS A 181 -7.72 -6.06 -5.80
C CYS A 181 -7.64 -5.17 -7.04
N LEU A 182 -8.29 -4.00 -7.02
CA LEU A 182 -8.35 -3.10 -8.18
C LEU A 182 -6.96 -2.63 -8.66
N PRO A 183 -6.03 -2.17 -7.79
CA PRO A 183 -4.69 -1.79 -8.23
C PRO A 183 -3.89 -2.96 -8.79
N GLN A 184 -4.07 -4.17 -8.26
CA GLN A 184 -3.40 -5.35 -8.79
C GLN A 184 -3.92 -5.71 -10.19
N ILE A 185 -5.23 -5.63 -10.43
CA ILE A 185 -5.81 -5.82 -11.76
C ILE A 185 -5.26 -4.77 -12.73
N ALA A 186 -5.25 -3.50 -12.34
CA ALA A 186 -4.72 -2.42 -13.17
C ALA A 186 -3.23 -2.62 -13.48
N ALA A 187 -2.42 -2.97 -12.47
CA ALA A 187 -1.00 -3.23 -12.64
C ALA A 187 -0.73 -4.46 -13.50
N ALA A 188 -1.55 -5.52 -13.38
CA ALA A 188 -1.43 -6.72 -14.24
C ALA A 188 -1.72 -6.39 -15.72
N LEU A 189 -2.74 -5.57 -15.99
CA LEU A 189 -3.11 -5.17 -17.34
C LEU A 189 -2.09 -4.21 -17.98
N LEU A 190 -1.54 -3.28 -17.18
CA LEU A 190 -0.65 -2.22 -17.69
C LEU A 190 0.83 -2.60 -17.60
N GLY A 191 1.20 -3.58 -16.77
CA GLY A 191 2.59 -3.93 -16.52
C GLY A 191 3.35 -4.39 -17.75
N GLY A 192 2.72 -5.17 -18.64
CA GLY A 192 3.34 -5.58 -19.90
C GLY A 192 3.63 -4.40 -20.83
N VAL A 193 2.65 -3.49 -20.97
CA VAL A 193 2.81 -2.27 -21.79
C VAL A 193 3.93 -1.39 -21.23
N LEU A 194 3.99 -1.21 -19.91
CA LEU A 194 5.05 -0.44 -19.27
C LEU A 194 6.42 -1.11 -19.48
N LEU A 195 6.51 -2.42 -19.35
CA LEU A 195 7.73 -3.18 -19.57
C LEU A 195 8.26 -2.96 -21.01
N GLU A 196 7.39 -3.00 -22.01
CA GLU A 196 7.77 -2.71 -23.41
C GLU A 196 8.29 -1.28 -23.58
N GLN A 197 7.64 -0.29 -22.97
CA GLN A 197 8.04 1.12 -23.06
C GLN A 197 9.41 1.40 -22.43
N ILE A 198 9.78 0.66 -21.39
CA ILE A 198 11.12 0.77 -20.75
C ILE A 198 12.15 -0.19 -21.36
N GLY A 199 11.91 -0.67 -22.57
CA GLY A 199 12.85 -1.51 -23.32
C GLY A 199 12.99 -2.94 -22.82
N GLY A 200 11.95 -3.51 -22.18
CA GLY A 200 11.95 -4.88 -21.65
C GLY A 200 12.73 -5.07 -20.35
N SER A 201 13.21 -3.99 -19.73
CA SER A 201 14.02 -4.05 -18.51
C SER A 201 13.21 -4.44 -17.29
N GLN A 202 13.37 -5.68 -16.82
CA GLN A 202 12.68 -6.14 -15.60
C GLN A 202 13.23 -5.44 -14.33
N SER A 203 14.51 -5.09 -14.31
CA SER A 203 15.08 -4.24 -13.25
C SER A 203 14.49 -2.82 -13.28
N GLY A 204 14.18 -2.30 -14.48
CA GLY A 204 13.43 -1.04 -14.64
C GLY A 204 12.04 -1.11 -14.04
N MET A 205 11.36 -2.28 -14.07
CA MET A 205 10.06 -2.46 -13.41
C MET A 205 10.17 -2.41 -11.89
N MET A 206 11.31 -2.78 -11.29
CA MET A 206 11.56 -2.57 -9.86
C MET A 206 11.67 -1.08 -9.53
N VAL A 207 12.32 -0.29 -10.41
CA VAL A 207 12.34 1.18 -10.24
C VAL A 207 10.95 1.79 -10.39
N ALA A 208 10.14 1.30 -11.34
CA ALA A 208 8.74 1.73 -11.47
C ALA A 208 7.93 1.42 -10.21
N ALA A 209 8.14 0.25 -9.58
CA ALA A 209 7.55 -0.09 -8.29
C ALA A 209 7.99 0.89 -7.19
N GLY A 210 9.27 1.25 -7.15
CA GLY A 210 9.78 2.29 -6.24
C GLY A 210 9.10 3.64 -6.46
N ALA A 211 8.93 4.06 -7.70
CA ALA A 211 8.22 5.30 -8.06
C ALA A 211 6.75 5.28 -7.59
N LEU A 212 6.06 4.15 -7.75
CA LEU A 212 4.70 3.98 -7.21
C LEU A 212 4.67 4.12 -5.69
N LEU A 213 5.63 3.54 -4.96
CA LEU A 213 5.70 3.75 -3.50
C LEU A 213 5.99 5.19 -3.11
N LEU A 214 6.79 5.93 -3.89
CA LEU A 214 6.98 7.38 -3.67
C LEU A 214 5.68 8.15 -3.85
N LEU A 215 4.89 7.85 -4.89
CA LEU A 215 3.56 8.42 -5.07
C LEU A 215 2.62 8.05 -3.91
N GLY A 216 2.70 6.80 -3.43
CA GLY A 216 2.01 6.35 -2.23
C GLY A 216 2.40 7.17 -1.00
N ALA A 217 3.70 7.37 -0.76
CA ALA A 217 4.21 8.15 0.37
C ALA A 217 3.73 9.61 0.36
N VAL A 218 3.71 10.26 -0.81
CA VAL A 218 3.14 11.61 -0.98
C VAL A 218 1.64 11.60 -0.72
N SER A 219 0.94 10.58 -1.22
CA SER A 219 -0.51 10.46 -1.05
C SER A 219 -0.95 10.25 0.41
N VAL A 220 -0.05 9.77 1.29
CA VAL A 220 -0.33 9.63 2.73
C VAL A 220 -0.77 10.95 3.36
N PHE A 221 -0.23 12.08 2.92
CA PHE A 221 -0.56 13.40 3.44
C PHE A 221 -1.97 13.87 3.07
N LEU A 222 -2.63 13.21 2.12
CA LEU A 222 -4.05 13.45 1.77
C LEU A 222 -5.02 12.78 2.75
N ILE A 223 -4.55 11.86 3.59
CA ILE A 223 -5.36 11.21 4.61
C ILE A 223 -5.75 12.27 5.65
N LYS A 224 -7.05 12.44 5.90
CA LYS A 224 -7.55 13.42 6.88
C LYS A 224 -7.42 12.87 8.30
N ASP A 225 -6.85 13.67 9.22
CA ASP A 225 -6.84 13.32 10.63
C ASP A 225 -8.26 13.50 11.20
N LYS A 226 -8.60 12.61 12.12
CA LYS A 226 -9.74 12.82 13.00
C LYS A 226 -9.25 13.81 14.08
N HIS A 227 -9.63 15.08 13.99
CA HIS A 227 -9.57 16.02 15.12
C HIS A 227 -10.79 15.80 16.02
#